data_c03a91af679dd3ae952486b0f3f0c729
#
_entry.id   c03a91af679dd3ae952486b0f3f0c729
#
_cell.length_a   1.000
_cell.length_b   1.000
_cell.length_c   1.000
_cell.angle_alpha   90.00
_cell.angle_beta   90.00
_cell.angle_gamma   90.00
#
_symmetry.space_group_name_H-M   'P 1'
#
loop_
_entity.id
_entity.type
_entity.pdbx_description
1 polymer ?
#
loop_
_entity_poly.entity_id
_entity_poly.type
_entity_poly.pdbx_seq_one_letter_code
_entity_poly.pdbx_strand_id
1 'polypeptide(L)'
;VQVVGEDLHPLAQVRDFAPYIAKIKASGADTVITGNWGTDLSLLVKAANEAGYNGKFYTYYANVTGTPSALGNASAGKVFVVAYAHPNMGGQPSQWMKEFNQKTNDDMYTFSYQAMFELLANGMAKARSTDPVKVAAAMEGLKFKSFNGEVEMRKSDHQLQQPLYITVWQKADAKFPYTLEKANMTTA
;
A
#
# COMPACT_ATOMS: atom_id res chain seq x y z
N VAL A 1 -21.69 -0.19 -9.12
CA VAL A 1 -20.89 -1.38 -8.78
C VAL A 1 -21.85 -2.47 -8.30
N GLN A 2 -21.73 -3.69 -8.84
CA GLN A 2 -22.48 -4.85 -8.40
C GLN A 2 -21.52 -5.84 -7.74
N VAL A 3 -21.80 -6.24 -6.49
CA VAL A 3 -21.08 -7.31 -5.80
C VAL A 3 -21.65 -8.63 -6.28
N VAL A 4 -20.82 -9.48 -6.90
CA VAL A 4 -21.22 -10.76 -7.49
C VAL A 4 -20.71 -11.97 -6.70
N GLY A 5 -19.94 -11.75 -5.65
CA GLY A 5 -19.45 -12.80 -4.75
C GLY A 5 -18.65 -12.24 -3.60
N GLU A 6 -18.56 -13.02 -2.53
CA GLU A 6 -17.75 -12.77 -1.35
C GLU A 6 -17.21 -14.11 -0.83
N ASP A 7 -15.93 -14.17 -0.52
CA ASP A 7 -15.28 -15.36 0.05
C ASP A 7 -14.35 -14.95 1.18
N LEU A 8 -14.42 -15.69 2.28
CA LEU A 8 -13.45 -15.63 3.37
C LEU A 8 -12.59 -16.89 3.36
N HIS A 9 -11.34 -16.76 3.73
CA HIS A 9 -10.43 -17.89 3.86
C HIS A 9 -9.55 -17.79 5.12
N PRO A 10 -9.04 -18.90 5.65
CA PRO A 10 -8.13 -18.88 6.79
C PRO A 10 -6.81 -18.19 6.43
N LEU A 11 -6.41 -17.22 7.26
CA LEU A 11 -5.18 -16.44 7.08
C LEU A 11 -3.94 -17.37 7.11
N ALA A 12 -3.06 -17.22 6.13
CA ALA A 12 -1.78 -17.92 5.97
C ALA A 12 -1.89 -19.47 5.93
N GLN A 13 -3.09 -20.02 5.69
CA GLN A 13 -3.30 -21.47 5.64
C GLN A 13 -3.61 -21.98 4.24
N VAL A 14 -4.09 -21.11 3.34
CA VAL A 14 -4.41 -21.49 1.95
C VAL A 14 -3.12 -21.63 1.16
N ARG A 15 -2.87 -22.84 0.64
CA ARG A 15 -1.70 -23.15 -0.20
C ARG A 15 -2.01 -23.04 -1.69
N ASP A 16 -3.28 -23.21 -2.05
CA ASP A 16 -3.77 -23.18 -3.42
C ASP A 16 -5.00 -22.30 -3.53
N PHE A 17 -4.88 -21.20 -4.26
CA PHE A 17 -5.98 -20.26 -4.54
C PHE A 17 -6.73 -20.58 -5.85
N ALA A 18 -6.38 -21.61 -6.60
CA ALA A 18 -7.06 -21.94 -7.84
C ALA A 18 -8.59 -22.14 -7.69
N PRO A 19 -9.10 -22.79 -6.59
CA PRO A 19 -10.55 -22.89 -6.38
C PRO A 19 -11.25 -21.53 -6.19
N TYR A 20 -10.60 -20.58 -5.53
CA TYR A 20 -11.11 -19.22 -5.35
C TYR A 20 -11.16 -18.47 -6.69
N ILE A 21 -10.10 -18.57 -7.47
CA ILE A 21 -10.06 -17.96 -8.81
C ILE A 21 -11.10 -18.58 -9.74
N ALA A 22 -11.34 -19.88 -9.65
CA ALA A 22 -12.40 -20.54 -10.42
C ALA A 22 -13.78 -19.94 -10.10
N LYS A 23 -14.11 -19.72 -8.82
CA LYS A 23 -15.34 -19.06 -8.40
C LYS A 23 -15.43 -17.61 -8.91
N ILE A 24 -14.36 -16.85 -8.77
CA ILE A 24 -14.28 -15.46 -9.27
C ILE A 24 -14.55 -15.40 -10.76
N LYS A 25 -13.94 -16.29 -11.55
CA LYS A 25 -14.17 -16.38 -12.99
C LYS A 25 -15.61 -16.78 -13.32
N ALA A 26 -16.17 -17.76 -12.60
CA ALA A 26 -17.53 -18.21 -12.81
C ALA A 26 -18.58 -17.14 -12.48
N SER A 27 -18.31 -16.25 -11.55
CA SER A 27 -19.20 -15.12 -11.21
C SER A 27 -19.20 -14.00 -12.26
N GLY A 28 -18.26 -14.02 -13.21
CA GLY A 28 -18.08 -12.96 -14.20
C GLY A 28 -17.49 -11.66 -13.63
N ALA A 29 -16.92 -11.69 -12.41
CA ALA A 29 -16.28 -10.51 -11.81
C ALA A 29 -15.10 -10.02 -12.66
N ASP A 30 -15.06 -8.73 -12.93
CA ASP A 30 -13.94 -8.04 -13.59
C ASP A 30 -12.97 -7.40 -12.60
N THR A 31 -13.35 -7.35 -11.34
CA THR A 31 -12.63 -6.68 -10.27
C THR A 31 -12.70 -7.49 -8.98
N VAL A 32 -11.58 -7.60 -8.29
CA VAL A 32 -11.44 -8.22 -6.97
C VAL A 32 -10.95 -7.16 -5.98
N ILE A 33 -11.69 -6.94 -4.91
CA ILE A 33 -11.23 -6.17 -3.76
C ILE A 33 -10.79 -7.17 -2.70
N THR A 34 -9.55 -7.08 -2.24
CA THR A 34 -9.01 -8.06 -1.30
C THR A 34 -8.19 -7.40 -0.18
N GLY A 35 -8.37 -7.93 1.05
CA GLY A 35 -7.54 -7.63 2.21
C GLY A 35 -6.31 -8.54 2.34
N ASN A 36 -6.08 -9.44 1.39
CA ASN A 36 -4.91 -10.32 1.41
C ASN A 36 -3.61 -9.53 1.36
N TRP A 37 -2.58 -10.04 2.03
CA TRP A 37 -1.25 -9.46 2.08
C TRP A 37 -0.18 -10.56 2.10
N GLY A 38 1.09 -10.18 1.85
CA GLY A 38 2.23 -11.09 1.87
C GLY A 38 2.01 -12.30 0.96
N THR A 39 2.24 -13.50 1.50
CA THR A 39 2.16 -14.76 0.75
C THR A 39 0.75 -15.04 0.23
N ASP A 40 -0.30 -14.76 1.01
CA ASP A 40 -1.69 -15.01 0.57
C ASP A 40 -2.04 -14.17 -0.66
N LEU A 41 -1.64 -12.89 -0.68
CA LEU A 41 -1.85 -12.03 -1.85
C LEU A 41 -1.05 -12.53 -3.06
N SER A 42 0.20 -12.88 -2.85
CA SER A 42 1.07 -13.35 -3.94
C SER A 42 0.55 -14.65 -4.56
N LEU A 43 0.10 -15.60 -3.74
CA LEU A 43 -0.49 -16.85 -4.21
C LEU A 43 -1.82 -16.63 -4.93
N LEU A 44 -2.68 -15.74 -4.42
CA LEU A 44 -3.96 -15.40 -5.05
C LEU A 44 -3.72 -14.81 -6.46
N VAL A 45 -2.84 -13.82 -6.57
CA VAL A 45 -2.55 -13.16 -7.87
C VAL A 45 -1.83 -14.12 -8.81
N LYS A 46 -0.92 -14.96 -8.31
CA LYS A 46 -0.28 -15.99 -9.12
C LYS A 46 -1.31 -16.97 -9.70
N ALA A 47 -2.20 -17.51 -8.88
CA ALA A 47 -3.28 -18.40 -9.34
C ALA A 47 -4.18 -17.73 -10.38
N ALA A 48 -4.47 -16.43 -10.21
CA ALA A 48 -5.23 -15.66 -11.18
C ALA A 48 -4.53 -15.56 -12.53
N ASN A 49 -3.23 -15.27 -12.54
CA ASN A 49 -2.42 -15.23 -13.77
C ASN A 49 -2.35 -16.58 -14.46
N GLU A 50 -2.13 -17.66 -13.70
CA GLU A 50 -2.09 -19.05 -14.22
C GLU A 50 -3.43 -19.49 -14.81
N ALA A 51 -4.53 -19.09 -14.21
CA ALA A 51 -5.88 -19.35 -14.70
C ALA A 51 -6.31 -18.43 -15.86
N GLY A 52 -5.46 -17.51 -16.32
CA GLY A 52 -5.79 -16.53 -17.35
C GLY A 52 -6.88 -15.54 -16.94
N TYR A 53 -7.03 -15.25 -15.66
CA TYR A 53 -7.95 -14.21 -15.19
C TYR A 53 -7.35 -12.83 -15.46
N ASN A 54 -8.10 -11.97 -16.15
CA ASN A 54 -7.64 -10.64 -16.57
C ASN A 54 -8.29 -9.49 -15.80
N GLY A 55 -9.00 -9.76 -14.71
CA GLY A 55 -9.59 -8.75 -13.86
C GLY A 55 -8.55 -7.98 -13.05
N LYS A 56 -8.99 -6.89 -12.44
CA LYS A 56 -8.18 -6.01 -11.60
C LYS A 56 -8.26 -6.41 -10.14
N PHE A 57 -7.16 -6.25 -9.41
CA PHE A 57 -7.08 -6.44 -7.97
C PHE A 57 -6.89 -5.09 -7.28
N TYR A 58 -7.75 -4.74 -6.36
CA TYR A 58 -7.59 -3.58 -5.47
C TYR A 58 -7.22 -4.06 -4.08
N THR A 59 -6.10 -3.56 -3.57
CA THR A 59 -5.45 -4.05 -2.35
C THR A 59 -5.01 -2.91 -1.44
N TYR A 60 -4.65 -3.24 -0.18
CA TYR A 60 -4.02 -2.30 0.76
C TYR A 60 -2.52 -2.56 0.94
N TYR A 61 -2.04 -3.77 0.68
CA TYR A 61 -0.70 -4.21 1.09
C TYR A 61 0.18 -4.73 -0.05
N ALA A 62 -0.23 -4.52 -1.31
CA ALA A 62 0.56 -4.98 -2.45
C ALA A 62 1.88 -4.21 -2.64
N ASN A 63 2.11 -3.12 -1.89
CA ASN A 63 3.33 -2.34 -1.88
C ASN A 63 4.25 -2.62 -0.67
N VAL A 64 3.97 -3.66 0.11
CA VAL A 64 4.90 -4.10 1.16
C VAL A 64 6.13 -4.71 0.52
N THR A 65 7.33 -4.40 1.05
CA THR A 65 8.61 -4.91 0.57
C THR A 65 8.57 -6.43 0.32
N GLY A 66 9.06 -6.86 -0.84
CA GLY A 66 9.01 -8.25 -1.31
C GLY A 66 7.74 -8.62 -2.10
N THR A 67 6.60 -7.98 -1.83
CA THR A 67 5.34 -8.29 -2.51
C THR A 67 5.37 -7.92 -4.01
N PRO A 68 5.83 -6.72 -4.42
CA PRO A 68 5.89 -6.37 -5.84
C PRO A 68 6.69 -7.38 -6.67
N SER A 69 7.84 -7.84 -6.18
CA SER A 69 8.65 -8.85 -6.85
C SER A 69 7.94 -10.21 -6.95
N ALA A 70 7.23 -10.61 -5.89
CA ALA A 70 6.51 -11.88 -5.84
C ALA A 70 5.29 -11.90 -6.78
N LEU A 71 4.68 -10.75 -7.08
CA LEU A 71 3.56 -10.64 -8.01
C LEU A 71 3.98 -10.96 -9.47
N GLY A 72 5.21 -10.63 -9.84
CA GLY A 72 5.77 -10.88 -11.16
C GLY A 72 5.19 -10.00 -12.29
N ASN A 73 5.84 -10.06 -13.45
CA ASN A 73 5.52 -9.20 -14.58
C ASN A 73 4.11 -9.39 -15.17
N ALA A 74 3.50 -10.57 -15.00
CA ALA A 74 2.14 -10.85 -15.47
C ALA A 74 1.07 -10.02 -14.73
N SER A 75 1.41 -9.48 -13.58
CA SER A 75 0.54 -8.66 -12.74
C SER A 75 0.58 -7.17 -13.10
N ALA A 76 1.47 -6.75 -14.01
CA ALA A 76 1.59 -5.34 -14.40
C ALA A 76 0.28 -4.82 -15.00
N GLY A 77 -0.17 -3.65 -14.52
CA GLY A 77 -1.42 -3.01 -14.92
C GLY A 77 -2.69 -3.64 -14.28
N LYS A 78 -2.56 -4.69 -13.48
CA LYS A 78 -3.69 -5.41 -12.90
C LYS A 78 -3.83 -5.26 -11.39
N VAL A 79 -2.74 -5.01 -10.67
CA VAL A 79 -2.73 -4.91 -9.20
C VAL A 79 -2.61 -3.46 -8.78
N PHE A 80 -3.65 -2.98 -8.12
CA PHE A 80 -3.78 -1.63 -7.59
C PHE A 80 -3.65 -1.67 -6.07
N VAL A 81 -2.98 -0.66 -5.51
CA VAL A 81 -2.81 -0.58 -4.05
C VAL A 81 -3.00 0.85 -3.55
N VAL A 82 -3.65 0.97 -2.42
CA VAL A 82 -3.68 2.23 -1.67
C VAL A 82 -2.32 2.42 -1.00
N ALA A 83 -1.64 3.51 -1.32
CA ALA A 83 -0.29 3.81 -0.84
C ALA A 83 -0.17 5.22 -0.29
N TYR A 84 0.71 5.41 0.67
CA TYR A 84 1.06 6.75 1.21
C TYR A 84 2.06 7.48 0.32
N ALA A 85 2.85 6.73 -0.42
CA ALA A 85 3.82 7.22 -1.39
C ALA A 85 4.25 6.08 -2.34
N HIS A 86 4.93 6.43 -3.43
CA HIS A 86 5.50 5.45 -4.35
C HIS A 86 6.79 5.99 -5.01
N PRO A 87 7.65 5.13 -5.61
CA PRO A 87 8.97 5.53 -6.10
C PRO A 87 8.96 6.63 -7.17
N ASN A 88 7.89 6.73 -7.93
CA ASN A 88 7.80 7.58 -9.10
C ASN A 88 6.94 8.84 -8.90
N MET A 89 6.62 9.20 -7.66
CA MET A 89 5.84 10.42 -7.39
C MET A 89 6.65 11.71 -7.43
N GLY A 90 7.98 11.59 -7.40
CA GLY A 90 8.87 12.75 -7.31
C GLY A 90 9.01 13.30 -5.88
N GLY A 91 9.72 14.44 -5.78
CA GLY A 91 9.89 15.13 -4.50
C GLY A 91 10.66 14.34 -3.45
N GLN A 92 10.42 14.69 -2.19
CA GLN A 92 11.12 14.13 -1.04
C GLN A 92 10.95 12.61 -0.88
N PRO A 93 9.74 12.01 -1.07
CA PRO A 93 9.59 10.56 -0.96
C PRO A 93 10.47 9.77 -1.93
N SER A 94 10.53 10.19 -3.20
CA SER A 94 11.39 9.54 -4.20
C SER A 94 12.88 9.68 -3.87
N GLN A 95 13.29 10.82 -3.33
CA GLN A 95 14.66 11.03 -2.87
C GLN A 95 15.01 10.11 -1.70
N TRP A 96 14.15 9.99 -0.69
CA TRP A 96 14.36 9.10 0.45
C TRP A 96 14.45 7.62 0.03
N MET A 97 13.60 7.19 -0.90
CA MET A 97 13.69 5.82 -1.43
C MET A 97 15.05 5.58 -2.09
N LYS A 98 15.52 6.52 -2.89
CA LYS A 98 16.83 6.45 -3.53
C LYS A 98 17.97 6.39 -2.50
N GLU A 99 17.92 7.27 -1.50
CA GLU A 99 18.94 7.30 -0.43
C GLU A 99 18.92 6.03 0.42
N PHE A 100 17.75 5.52 0.76
CA PHE A 100 17.59 4.24 1.47
C PHE A 100 18.18 3.10 0.66
N ASN A 101 17.81 2.99 -0.61
CA ASN A 101 18.32 1.99 -1.53
C ASN A 101 19.87 2.02 -1.61
N GLN A 102 20.44 3.22 -1.74
CA GLN A 102 21.91 3.38 -1.78
C GLN A 102 22.62 2.96 -0.50
N LYS A 103 21.98 3.17 0.67
CA LYS A 103 22.58 2.85 1.98
C LYS A 103 22.41 1.40 2.40
N THR A 104 21.28 0.79 2.06
CA THR A 104 20.86 -0.52 2.59
C THR A 104 20.91 -1.62 1.55
N ASN A 105 20.98 -1.27 0.26
CA ASN A 105 20.80 -2.16 -0.86
C ASN A 105 19.45 -2.89 -0.81
N ASP A 106 18.40 -2.16 -0.40
CA ASP A 106 17.03 -2.65 -0.29
C ASP A 106 16.04 -1.55 -0.71
N ASP A 107 14.78 -1.89 -0.90
CA ASP A 107 13.73 -0.98 -1.30
C ASP A 107 12.80 -0.64 -0.13
N MET A 108 12.24 0.57 -0.17
CA MET A 108 11.30 1.06 0.83
C MET A 108 10.00 1.52 0.14
N TYR A 109 8.88 0.96 0.57
CA TYR A 109 7.55 1.32 0.03
C TYR A 109 6.61 1.93 1.06
N THR A 110 6.93 1.87 2.35
CA THR A 110 6.05 2.32 3.42
C THR A 110 6.61 3.55 4.12
N PHE A 111 5.83 4.64 4.14
CA PHE A 111 6.22 5.94 4.71
C PHE A 111 5.36 6.41 5.89
N SER A 112 4.32 5.67 6.26
CA SER A 112 3.38 6.08 7.31
C SER A 112 4.05 6.36 8.66
N TYR A 113 5.17 5.71 8.95
CA TYR A 113 5.92 5.91 10.20
C TYR A 113 6.46 7.33 10.35
N GLN A 114 6.91 7.96 9.28
CA GLN A 114 7.37 9.35 9.32
C GLN A 114 6.27 10.27 9.86
N ALA A 115 5.09 10.26 9.25
CA ALA A 115 3.96 11.09 9.68
C ALA A 115 3.53 10.77 11.11
N MET A 116 3.61 9.51 11.53
CA MET A 116 3.30 9.09 12.90
C MET A 116 4.25 9.71 13.92
N PHE A 117 5.56 9.67 13.68
CA PHE A 117 6.53 10.29 14.59
C PHE A 117 6.43 11.81 14.58
N GLU A 118 6.19 12.44 13.43
CA GLU A 118 5.97 13.88 13.33
C GLU A 118 4.72 14.31 14.13
N LEU A 119 3.61 13.55 14.00
CA LEU A 119 2.39 13.79 14.75
C LEU A 119 2.65 13.72 16.27
N LEU A 120 3.33 12.66 16.71
CA LEU A 120 3.63 12.46 18.12
C LEU A 120 4.51 13.60 18.68
N ALA A 121 5.57 13.96 17.95
CA ALA A 121 6.47 15.04 18.36
C ALA A 121 5.74 16.40 18.45
N ASN A 122 4.92 16.73 17.45
CA ASN A 122 4.12 17.94 17.45
C ASN A 122 3.06 17.93 18.56
N GLY A 123 2.45 16.77 18.84
CA GLY A 123 1.50 16.60 19.96
C GLY A 123 2.15 16.83 21.32
N MET A 124 3.33 16.24 21.55
CA MET A 124 4.11 16.46 22.78
C MET A 124 4.51 17.92 22.95
N ALA A 125 4.99 18.57 21.89
CA ALA A 125 5.37 19.98 21.92
C ALA A 125 4.16 20.88 22.26
N LYS A 126 3.00 20.63 21.63
CA LYS A 126 1.76 21.38 21.90
C LYS A 126 1.25 21.13 23.32
N ALA A 127 1.29 19.90 23.80
CA ALA A 127 0.90 19.52 25.16
C ALA A 127 1.87 20.04 26.24
N ARG A 128 3.13 20.33 25.86
CA ARG A 128 4.27 20.54 26.79
C ARG A 128 4.38 19.42 27.82
N SER A 129 4.16 18.19 27.38
CA SER A 129 4.07 17.00 28.23
C SER A 129 4.34 15.75 27.44
N THR A 130 4.79 14.70 28.14
CA THR A 130 4.87 13.33 27.63
C THR A 130 3.75 12.44 28.18
N ASP A 131 2.85 13.01 29.00
CA ASP A 131 1.67 12.30 29.48
C ASP A 131 0.76 11.90 28.30
N PRO A 132 0.44 10.61 28.12
CA PRO A 132 -0.26 10.14 26.94
C PRO A 132 -1.65 10.74 26.78
N VAL A 133 -2.37 11.02 27.86
CA VAL A 133 -3.71 11.61 27.80
C VAL A 133 -3.64 13.07 27.33
N LYS A 134 -2.69 13.84 27.88
CA LYS A 134 -2.47 15.23 27.46
C LYS A 134 -1.99 15.32 26.01
N VAL A 135 -1.11 14.41 25.59
CA VAL A 135 -0.61 14.36 24.22
C VAL A 135 -1.75 13.99 23.26
N ALA A 136 -2.55 12.98 23.56
CA ALA A 136 -3.70 12.59 22.75
C ALA A 136 -4.68 13.75 22.55
N ALA A 137 -5.05 14.44 23.64
CA ALA A 137 -5.92 15.62 23.59
C ALA A 137 -5.29 16.78 22.77
N ALA A 138 -3.99 16.97 22.87
CA ALA A 138 -3.29 18.00 22.12
C ALA A 138 -3.19 17.69 20.62
N MET A 139 -3.22 16.41 20.23
CA MET A 139 -3.23 16.01 18.82
C MET A 139 -4.57 16.31 18.13
N GLU A 140 -5.67 16.44 18.84
CA GLU A 140 -6.99 16.74 18.27
C GLU A 140 -6.97 18.02 17.42
N GLY A 141 -7.32 17.90 16.13
CA GLY A 141 -7.31 19.00 15.17
C GLY A 141 -5.91 19.54 14.84
N LEU A 142 -4.85 18.83 15.22
CA LEU A 142 -3.47 19.23 14.94
C LEU A 142 -3.19 19.09 13.44
N LYS A 143 -2.74 20.19 12.82
CA LYS A 143 -2.33 20.27 11.42
C LYS A 143 -0.84 20.46 11.31
N PHE A 144 -0.21 19.78 10.38
CA PHE A 144 1.21 19.98 10.07
C PHE A 144 1.53 19.52 8.64
N LYS A 145 2.68 19.95 8.14
CA LYS A 145 3.18 19.52 6.84
C LYS A 145 4.06 18.28 7.03
N SER A 146 3.62 17.15 6.47
CA SER A 146 4.39 15.91 6.43
C SER A 146 5.02 15.70 5.06
N PHE A 147 5.65 14.55 4.84
CA PHE A 147 6.40 14.21 3.61
C PHE A 147 5.55 14.22 2.33
N ASN A 148 4.24 13.95 2.44
CA ASN A 148 3.31 13.87 1.31
C ASN A 148 2.27 15.01 1.28
N GLY A 149 2.47 16.07 2.06
CA GLY A 149 1.60 17.23 2.08
C GLY A 149 1.08 17.60 3.46
N GLU A 150 0.03 18.41 3.52
CA GLU A 150 -0.62 18.77 4.77
C GLU A 150 -1.44 17.59 5.30
N VAL A 151 -1.35 17.37 6.60
CA VAL A 151 -2.07 16.32 7.32
C VAL A 151 -2.78 16.92 8.54
N GLU A 152 -3.87 16.28 8.95
CA GLU A 152 -4.66 16.71 10.11
C GLU A 152 -5.10 15.49 10.92
N MET A 153 -4.90 15.54 12.24
CA MET A 153 -5.52 14.58 13.14
C MET A 153 -7.00 14.94 13.35
N ARG A 154 -7.89 14.13 12.82
CA ARG A 154 -9.34 14.35 12.95
C ARG A 154 -9.77 14.19 14.40
N LYS A 155 -10.47 15.23 14.91
CA LYS A 155 -10.85 15.31 16.33
C LYS A 155 -11.84 14.23 16.75
N SER A 156 -12.74 13.81 15.87
CA SER A 156 -13.85 12.93 16.20
C SER A 156 -13.45 11.47 16.50
N ASP A 157 -12.33 11.01 15.93
CA ASP A 157 -11.94 9.59 15.97
C ASP A 157 -10.43 9.37 15.93
N HIS A 158 -9.64 10.45 15.99
CA HIS A 158 -8.18 10.42 15.92
C HIS A 158 -7.62 9.75 14.66
N GLN A 159 -8.37 9.78 13.55
CA GLN A 159 -7.88 9.35 12.25
C GLN A 159 -6.99 10.44 11.65
N LEU A 160 -5.75 10.11 11.31
CA LEU A 160 -4.88 11.01 10.56
C LEU A 160 -5.39 11.14 9.12
N GLN A 161 -5.86 12.33 8.76
CA GLN A 161 -6.23 12.69 7.41
C GLN A 161 -4.95 13.08 6.64
N GLN A 162 -4.66 12.36 5.59
CA GLN A 162 -3.45 12.53 4.79
C GLN A 162 -3.71 12.17 3.33
N PRO A 163 -2.91 12.66 2.39
CA PRO A 163 -2.98 12.21 1.00
C PRO A 163 -2.76 10.71 0.89
N LEU A 164 -3.59 10.06 0.10
CA LEU A 164 -3.46 8.66 -0.27
C LEU A 164 -3.47 8.57 -1.79
N TYR A 165 -2.73 7.63 -2.32
CA TYR A 165 -2.61 7.38 -3.75
C TYR A 165 -3.17 6.00 -4.08
N ILE A 166 -3.91 5.88 -5.15
CA ILE A 166 -4.14 4.58 -5.76
C ILE A 166 -2.99 4.39 -6.75
N THR A 167 -2.14 3.42 -6.47
CA THR A 167 -1.01 3.10 -7.32
C THR A 167 -1.24 1.79 -8.05
N VAL A 168 -0.57 1.59 -9.16
CA VAL A 168 -0.63 0.36 -9.95
C VAL A 168 0.77 -0.24 -10.09
N TRP A 169 0.85 -1.56 -9.99
CA TRP A 169 2.05 -2.31 -10.29
C TRP A 169 2.39 -2.19 -11.78
N GLN A 170 3.63 -1.87 -12.08
CA GLN A 170 4.15 -1.63 -13.42
C GLN A 170 5.43 -2.42 -13.70
N LYS A 171 5.71 -2.71 -14.97
CA LYS A 171 7.06 -3.06 -15.39
C LYS A 171 7.97 -1.85 -15.35
N ALA A 172 9.23 -2.07 -15.01
CA ALA A 172 10.25 -1.04 -15.15
C ALA A 172 10.46 -0.67 -16.62
N ASP A 173 10.53 0.62 -16.89
CA ASP A 173 10.88 1.20 -18.20
C ASP A 173 11.63 2.53 -18.02
N ALA A 174 11.93 3.23 -19.11
CA ALA A 174 12.66 4.50 -19.07
C ALA A 174 11.89 5.60 -18.32
N LYS A 175 10.54 5.58 -18.36
CA LYS A 175 9.69 6.52 -17.65
C LYS A 175 9.55 6.15 -16.17
N PHE A 176 9.52 4.86 -15.88
CA PHE A 176 9.36 4.30 -14.55
C PHE A 176 10.52 3.33 -14.26
N PRO A 177 11.71 3.84 -13.88
CA PRO A 177 12.85 3.00 -13.56
C PRO A 177 12.52 2.09 -12.36
N TYR A 178 12.98 0.85 -12.44
CA TYR A 178 12.69 -0.12 -11.40
C TYR A 178 13.55 0.10 -10.14
N THR A 179 13.05 -0.43 -9.06
CA THR A 179 13.75 -0.61 -7.80
C THR A 179 14.58 -1.90 -7.80
N LEU A 180 15.27 -2.20 -6.71
CA LEU A 180 16.05 -3.44 -6.57
C LEU A 180 15.18 -4.70 -6.65
N GLU A 181 13.93 -4.63 -6.22
CA GLU A 181 12.96 -5.71 -6.37
C GLU A 181 12.56 -5.97 -7.84
N LYS A 182 13.12 -5.22 -8.78
CA LYS A 182 12.71 -5.26 -10.20
C LYS A 182 11.21 -5.05 -10.39
N ALA A 183 10.64 -4.33 -9.47
CA ALA A 183 9.24 -3.98 -9.40
C ALA A 183 9.09 -2.46 -9.41
N ASN A 184 7.97 -1.97 -9.84
CA ASN A 184 7.72 -0.54 -9.90
C ASN A 184 6.25 -0.23 -9.67
N MET A 185 5.98 0.93 -9.09
CA MET A 185 4.63 1.41 -8.86
C MET A 185 4.53 2.88 -9.27
N THR A 186 3.39 3.26 -9.81
CA THR A 186 3.08 4.64 -10.19
C THR A 186 1.64 4.96 -9.84
N THR A 187 1.31 6.25 -9.77
CA THR A 187 -0.09 6.68 -9.59
C THR A 187 -0.93 6.15 -10.76
N ALA A 188 -2.08 5.56 -10.42
CA ALA A 188 -3.01 4.96 -11.38
C ALA A 188 -3.78 6.03 -12.18
#